data_8df34cbb45f8713a5fab6f2209bc3bdf
#
_entry.id   8df34cbb45f8713a5fab6f2209bc3bdf
#
_cell.length_a   1.000
_cell.length_b   1.000
_cell.length_c   1.000
_cell.angle_alpha   90.00
_cell.angle_beta   90.00
_cell.angle_gamma   90.00
#
_symmetry.space_group_name_H-M   'P 1'
#
loop_
_entity.id
_entity.type
_entity.pdbx_description
1 polymer ?
#
loop_
_entity_poly.entity_id
_entity_poly.type
_entity_poly.pdbx_seq_one_letter_code
_entity_poly.pdbx_strand_id
1 'polypeptide(L)'
;MNHSTSKSKLRLPTPSNTSSSSVTRIDKSFSVPYRHRVWFCDDVFGDSEAPAVPAVLKECFADPEVDEDTDAGPAKVQIWIDNQVANANPQWTDALQQAIEGMDHLCLMRPAERICGGEMCKIEEANFERILERINHDGLDRRSYIVVVGGGAVLDAVGFAAAIAHRGIRLVRFPSTTLSQDDSGVGVKNAVNSFGKKNWKGTFSVPWAVVNDYALLRSLPDSDFISGFSEAVKVTLLKSAEGFTSICESADASRQRRNNLPRGD
;
A
#
# COMPACT_ATOMS: atom_id res chain seq x y z
N MET A 1 27.59 -27.14 -6.56
CA MET A 1 26.56 -28.01 -5.92
C MET A 1 25.36 -28.02 -6.85
N ASN A 2 25.14 -29.18 -7.49
CA ASN A 2 24.15 -29.35 -8.53
C ASN A 2 22.74 -29.45 -7.94
N HIS A 3 21.85 -28.47 -8.22
CA HIS A 3 20.43 -28.63 -8.00
C HIS A 3 19.78 -29.26 -9.25
N SER A 4 19.53 -30.55 -9.13
CA SER A 4 18.76 -31.34 -10.08
C SER A 4 17.27 -30.99 -9.93
N THR A 5 16.71 -30.28 -10.90
CA THR A 5 15.25 -30.08 -11.03
C THR A 5 14.64 -31.36 -11.62
N SER A 6 14.03 -32.15 -10.76
CA SER A 6 13.23 -33.31 -11.18
C SER A 6 11.95 -32.85 -11.90
N LYS A 7 11.93 -32.95 -13.22
CA LYS A 7 10.71 -32.83 -14.02
C LYS A 7 9.90 -34.12 -13.84
N SER A 8 8.87 -34.09 -12.99
CA SER A 8 7.90 -35.19 -12.92
C SER A 8 7.05 -35.22 -14.19
N LYS A 9 7.29 -36.19 -15.05
CA LYS A 9 6.44 -36.48 -16.21
C LYS A 9 5.07 -36.97 -15.73
N LEU A 10 4.03 -36.21 -16.06
CA LEU A 10 2.65 -36.59 -15.86
C LEU A 10 2.35 -37.84 -16.71
N ARG A 11 2.16 -39.00 -16.12
CA ARG A 11 1.59 -40.17 -16.79
C ARG A 11 0.08 -40.10 -16.64
N LEU A 12 -0.64 -39.93 -17.74
CA LEU A 12 -2.09 -40.08 -17.75
C LEU A 12 -2.43 -41.58 -17.62
N PRO A 13 -3.40 -41.98 -16.81
CA PRO A 13 -3.87 -43.34 -16.72
C PRO A 13 -4.58 -43.72 -18.04
N THR A 14 -4.30 -44.91 -18.55
CA THR A 14 -5.02 -45.51 -19.66
C THR A 14 -6.47 -45.86 -19.28
N PRO A 15 -7.48 -45.51 -20.06
CA PRO A 15 -8.85 -45.83 -19.72
C PRO A 15 -9.11 -47.32 -19.86
N SER A 16 -9.50 -47.98 -18.78
CA SER A 16 -10.10 -49.32 -18.81
C SER A 16 -11.61 -49.18 -19.10
N ASN A 17 -12.04 -49.81 -20.18
CA ASN A 17 -13.43 -49.90 -20.62
C ASN A 17 -14.29 -50.68 -19.61
N THR A 18 -14.95 -49.97 -18.68
CA THR A 18 -16.12 -50.47 -17.97
C THR A 18 -17.09 -49.30 -17.84
N SER A 19 -18.34 -49.52 -18.25
CA SER A 19 -19.44 -48.56 -18.29
C SER A 19 -19.95 -48.22 -16.89
N SER A 20 -19.18 -47.51 -16.14
CA SER A 20 -19.59 -46.74 -14.99
C SER A 20 -18.95 -45.36 -15.14
N SER A 21 -19.72 -44.30 -14.97
CA SER A 21 -19.24 -42.91 -15.01
C SER A 21 -18.11 -42.73 -14.02
N SER A 22 -16.86 -42.92 -14.47
CA SER A 22 -15.69 -42.71 -13.61
C SER A 22 -15.44 -41.21 -13.44
N VAL A 23 -15.70 -40.69 -12.25
CA VAL A 23 -15.32 -39.33 -11.88
C VAL A 23 -13.83 -39.33 -11.52
N THR A 24 -13.03 -38.59 -12.29
CA THR A 24 -11.61 -38.38 -11.94
C THR A 24 -11.48 -37.05 -11.19
N ARG A 25 -10.96 -37.09 -9.97
CA ARG A 25 -10.67 -35.92 -9.16
C ARG A 25 -9.15 -35.66 -9.19
N ILE A 26 -8.76 -34.42 -9.44
CA ILE A 26 -7.38 -33.95 -9.36
C ILE A 26 -7.30 -32.87 -8.27
N ASP A 27 -6.58 -33.15 -7.19
CA ASP A 27 -6.28 -32.19 -6.14
C ASP A 27 -4.79 -31.80 -6.23
N LYS A 28 -4.51 -30.51 -6.29
CA LYS A 28 -3.14 -29.98 -6.24
C LYS A 28 -3.08 -28.83 -5.27
N SER A 29 -2.12 -28.86 -4.37
CA SER A 29 -1.75 -27.72 -3.53
C SER A 29 -0.69 -26.90 -4.26
N PHE A 30 -0.84 -25.58 -4.25
CA PHE A 30 0.16 -24.64 -4.74
C PHE A 30 0.24 -23.42 -3.81
N SER A 31 1.38 -22.75 -3.80
CA SER A 31 1.59 -21.49 -3.09
C SER A 31 1.89 -20.38 -4.08
N VAL A 32 1.38 -19.17 -3.79
CA VAL A 32 1.70 -17.97 -4.55
C VAL A 32 2.65 -17.13 -3.70
N PRO A 33 3.92 -16.98 -4.10
CA PRO A 33 4.85 -16.16 -3.35
C PRO A 33 4.53 -14.68 -3.54
N TYR A 34 4.47 -13.94 -2.44
CA TYR A 34 4.39 -12.48 -2.43
C TYR A 34 5.63 -11.90 -1.77
N ARG A 35 6.07 -10.73 -2.23
CA ARG A 35 7.03 -9.89 -1.50
C ARG A 35 6.29 -8.77 -0.83
N HIS A 36 6.46 -8.63 0.48
CA HIS A 36 5.95 -7.52 1.26
C HIS A 36 7.14 -6.62 1.63
N ARG A 37 7.21 -5.45 1.03
CA ARG A 37 8.29 -4.49 1.23
C ARG A 37 7.81 -3.35 2.11
N VAL A 38 8.47 -3.12 3.23
CA VAL A 38 8.12 -2.04 4.15
C VAL A 38 9.39 -1.26 4.47
N TRP A 39 9.35 0.05 4.29
CA TRP A 39 10.39 0.98 4.67
C TRP A 39 9.93 1.87 5.81
N PHE A 40 10.85 2.22 6.68
CA PHE A 40 10.68 3.21 7.72
C PHE A 40 11.72 4.29 7.47
N CYS A 41 11.29 5.54 7.36
CA CYS A 41 12.15 6.69 7.09
C CYS A 41 11.67 7.91 7.88
N ASP A 42 12.61 8.80 8.15
CA ASP A 42 12.34 10.09 8.78
C ASP A 42 12.57 11.17 7.72
N ASP A 43 11.50 11.55 7.03
CA ASP A 43 11.49 12.52 5.94
C ASP A 43 12.17 12.02 4.63
N VAL A 44 11.36 11.31 3.81
CA VAL A 44 11.80 10.79 2.50
C VAL A 44 12.37 11.88 1.59
N PHE A 45 11.86 13.09 1.69
CA PHE A 45 12.29 14.20 0.84
C PHE A 45 13.24 15.16 1.52
N GLY A 46 13.40 15.11 2.84
CA GLY A 46 14.33 15.86 3.69
C GLY A 46 14.87 17.16 3.12
N ASP A 47 15.68 17.88 3.87
CA ASP A 47 16.33 19.13 3.41
C ASP A 47 17.40 18.95 2.31
N SER A 48 17.27 17.98 1.42
CA SER A 48 18.22 17.83 0.33
C SER A 48 18.01 18.97 -0.69
N GLU A 49 18.95 19.92 -0.75
CA GLU A 49 18.99 20.98 -1.77
C GLU A 49 19.10 20.46 -3.23
N ALA A 50 19.09 19.15 -3.42
CA ALA A 50 19.24 18.56 -4.74
C ALA A 50 17.93 17.86 -5.17
N PRO A 51 17.51 18.02 -6.43
CA PRO A 51 16.33 17.34 -6.99
C PRO A 51 16.60 15.85 -7.27
N ALA A 52 17.36 15.17 -6.42
CA ALA A 52 17.67 13.78 -6.59
C ALA A 52 16.51 12.93 -6.09
N VAL A 53 16.04 12.00 -6.94
CA VAL A 53 15.04 11.00 -6.53
C VAL A 53 15.55 10.21 -5.32
N PRO A 54 14.82 10.20 -4.19
CA PRO A 54 15.23 9.47 -2.99
C PRO A 54 15.50 7.99 -3.25
N ALA A 55 16.52 7.43 -2.61
CA ALA A 55 16.90 6.02 -2.78
C ALA A 55 15.73 5.07 -2.48
N VAL A 56 14.96 5.36 -1.43
CA VAL A 56 13.74 4.60 -1.06
C VAL A 56 12.75 4.54 -2.22
N LEU A 57 12.51 5.65 -2.93
CA LEU A 57 11.59 5.67 -4.07
C LEU A 57 12.15 4.91 -5.27
N LYS A 58 13.46 5.03 -5.54
CA LYS A 58 14.10 4.20 -6.58
C LYS A 58 13.93 2.72 -6.31
N GLU A 59 14.11 2.28 -5.07
CA GLU A 59 13.90 0.89 -4.68
C GLU A 59 12.42 0.48 -4.72
N CYS A 60 11.49 1.37 -4.31
CA CYS A 60 10.05 1.11 -4.37
C CYS A 60 9.56 0.84 -5.79
N PHE A 61 10.07 1.58 -6.76
CA PHE A 61 9.64 1.49 -8.16
C PHE A 61 10.58 0.62 -9.02
N ALA A 62 11.63 0.04 -8.43
CA ALA A 62 12.45 -0.94 -9.12
C ALA A 62 11.66 -2.23 -9.33
N ASP A 63 11.53 -2.65 -10.57
CA ASP A 63 10.91 -3.93 -10.93
C ASP A 63 12.01 -4.92 -11.34
N PRO A 64 12.35 -5.88 -10.47
CA PRO A 64 13.37 -6.88 -10.78
C PRO A 64 12.91 -7.91 -11.84
N GLU A 65 11.64 -7.89 -12.24
CA GLU A 65 11.05 -8.82 -13.21
C GLU A 65 10.82 -8.17 -14.58
N VAL A 66 11.13 -6.89 -14.74
CA VAL A 66 11.11 -6.26 -16.06
C VAL A 66 12.39 -6.65 -16.77
N ASP A 67 12.30 -7.57 -17.73
CA ASP A 67 13.34 -7.78 -18.73
C ASP A 67 13.59 -6.45 -19.44
N GLU A 68 14.84 -5.97 -19.43
CA GLU A 68 15.27 -4.73 -20.12
C GLU A 68 14.98 -4.78 -21.62
N ASP A 69 14.72 -5.96 -22.18
CA ASP A 69 14.42 -6.21 -23.60
C ASP A 69 12.92 -6.04 -23.98
N THR A 70 12.03 -5.70 -23.05
CA THR A 70 10.64 -5.46 -23.42
C THR A 70 10.45 -4.04 -23.93
N ASP A 71 10.05 -3.89 -25.20
CA ASP A 71 9.60 -2.65 -25.88
C ASP A 71 8.31 -2.06 -25.26
N ALA A 72 8.12 -2.28 -23.98
CA ALA A 72 6.98 -1.84 -23.20
C ALA A 72 7.37 -0.52 -22.52
N GLY A 73 6.91 0.60 -23.06
CA GLY A 73 7.16 1.94 -22.53
C GLY A 73 7.06 2.11 -21.02
N PRO A 74 7.25 3.31 -20.47
CA PRO A 74 7.30 3.57 -19.05
C PRO A 74 6.01 3.13 -18.33
N ALA A 75 6.15 2.62 -17.10
CA ALA A 75 5.02 2.19 -16.29
C ALA A 75 4.19 3.42 -15.87
N LYS A 76 2.88 3.35 -16.06
CA LYS A 76 1.95 4.43 -15.70
C LYS A 76 1.79 4.54 -14.20
N VAL A 77 1.70 5.76 -13.69
CA VAL A 77 1.53 6.04 -12.27
C VAL A 77 0.35 6.98 -12.05
N GLN A 78 -0.51 6.65 -11.09
CA GLN A 78 -1.49 7.56 -10.50
C GLN A 78 -1.17 7.80 -9.04
N ILE A 79 -1.38 9.03 -8.54
CA ILE A 79 -1.25 9.39 -7.13
C ILE A 79 -2.63 9.76 -6.60
N TRP A 80 -3.00 9.16 -5.46
CA TRP A 80 -4.19 9.50 -4.68
C TRP A 80 -3.77 9.97 -3.30
N ILE A 81 -4.22 11.15 -2.89
CA ILE A 81 -3.81 11.75 -1.62
C ILE A 81 -5.01 12.28 -0.84
N ASP A 82 -5.01 11.99 0.45
CA ASP A 82 -5.97 12.57 1.40
C ASP A 82 -5.91 14.11 1.35
N ASN A 83 -7.09 14.74 1.27
CA ASN A 83 -7.22 16.19 1.22
C ASN A 83 -6.50 16.89 2.38
N GLN A 84 -6.60 16.35 3.60
CA GLN A 84 -6.00 16.96 4.80
C GLN A 84 -4.48 16.85 4.72
N VAL A 85 -3.96 15.69 4.30
CA VAL A 85 -2.51 15.48 4.11
C VAL A 85 -1.97 16.43 3.05
N ALA A 86 -2.64 16.53 1.89
CA ALA A 86 -2.22 17.41 0.81
C ALA A 86 -2.22 18.90 1.21
N ASN A 87 -3.20 19.32 2.02
CA ASN A 87 -3.28 20.70 2.49
C ASN A 87 -2.22 21.03 3.54
N ALA A 88 -1.94 20.07 4.44
CA ALA A 88 -0.95 20.24 5.50
C ALA A 88 0.51 20.09 5.00
N ASN A 89 0.71 19.35 3.90
CA ASN A 89 2.04 19.01 3.38
C ASN A 89 2.13 19.26 1.86
N PRO A 90 1.89 20.48 1.37
CA PRO A 90 1.91 20.74 -0.08
C PRO A 90 3.28 20.48 -0.70
N GLN A 91 4.36 20.88 -0.04
CA GLN A 91 5.74 20.68 -0.51
C GLN A 91 6.09 19.20 -0.63
N TRP A 92 5.65 18.37 0.33
CA TRP A 92 5.83 16.92 0.29
C TRP A 92 5.09 16.30 -0.91
N THR A 93 3.88 16.78 -1.19
CA THR A 93 3.08 16.32 -2.33
C THR A 93 3.77 16.65 -3.65
N ASP A 94 4.27 17.86 -3.78
CA ASP A 94 4.98 18.33 -4.99
C ASP A 94 6.30 17.55 -5.18
N ALA A 95 7.04 17.31 -4.09
CA ALA A 95 8.26 16.51 -4.12
C ALA A 95 8.02 15.07 -4.57
N LEU A 96 6.91 14.44 -4.12
CA LEU A 96 6.52 13.11 -4.58
C LEU A 96 6.25 13.08 -6.09
N GLN A 97 5.53 14.06 -6.60
CA GLN A 97 5.25 14.15 -8.05
C GLN A 97 6.53 14.32 -8.85
N GLN A 98 7.37 15.27 -8.45
CA GLN A 98 8.67 15.53 -9.10
C GLN A 98 9.59 14.31 -9.06
N ALA A 99 9.61 13.58 -7.94
CA ALA A 99 10.42 12.37 -7.84
C ALA A 99 9.94 11.27 -8.81
N ILE A 100 8.64 11.11 -9.01
CA ILE A 100 8.08 10.16 -9.98
C ILE A 100 8.39 10.60 -11.41
N GLU A 101 8.20 11.89 -11.73
CA GLU A 101 8.51 12.46 -13.03
C GLU A 101 10.01 12.39 -13.38
N GLY A 102 10.87 12.39 -12.36
CA GLY A 102 12.32 12.25 -12.49
C GLY A 102 12.82 10.81 -12.73
N MET A 103 11.92 9.82 -12.85
CA MET A 103 12.26 8.43 -13.13
C MET A 103 11.83 8.04 -14.56
N ASP A 104 12.78 7.90 -15.48
CA ASP A 104 12.53 7.66 -16.92
C ASP A 104 11.65 6.42 -17.21
N HIS A 105 11.65 5.43 -16.31
CA HIS A 105 10.84 4.21 -16.45
C HIS A 105 9.41 4.37 -15.92
N LEU A 106 9.02 5.55 -15.44
CA LEU A 106 7.68 5.87 -14.94
C LEU A 106 7.05 6.98 -15.79
N CYS A 107 5.72 6.99 -15.84
CA CYS A 107 4.92 8.03 -16.47
C CYS A 107 3.80 8.45 -15.53
N LEU A 108 3.91 9.63 -14.93
CA LEU A 108 2.84 10.21 -14.12
C LEU A 108 1.69 10.64 -15.04
N MET A 109 0.53 10.00 -14.90
CA MET A 109 -0.61 10.21 -15.80
C MET A 109 -1.30 11.57 -15.61
N ARG A 110 -1.22 12.12 -14.39
CA ARG A 110 -1.81 13.41 -14.00
C ARG A 110 -1.28 13.89 -12.66
N PRO A 111 -1.50 15.15 -12.28
CA PRO A 111 -1.26 15.61 -10.92
C PRO A 111 -1.99 14.76 -9.88
N ALA A 112 -1.51 14.75 -8.65
CA ALA A 112 -2.10 13.97 -7.56
C ALA A 112 -3.60 14.25 -7.39
N GLU A 113 -4.40 13.19 -7.49
CA GLU A 113 -5.84 13.23 -7.29
C GLU A 113 -6.15 13.30 -5.78
N ARG A 114 -6.93 14.28 -5.41
CA ARG A 114 -7.35 14.47 -4.03
C ARG A 114 -8.57 13.65 -3.71
N ILE A 115 -8.57 13.03 -2.52
CA ILE A 115 -9.68 12.22 -2.02
C ILE A 115 -10.04 12.65 -0.60
N CYS A 116 -11.33 12.61 -0.26
CA CYS A 116 -11.79 12.91 1.08
C CYS A 116 -11.31 11.84 2.06
N GLY A 117 -10.68 12.24 3.15
CA GLY A 117 -10.22 11.33 4.19
C GLY A 117 -11.31 10.87 5.13
N GLY A 118 -10.91 10.08 6.14
CA GLY A 118 -11.80 9.54 7.15
C GLY A 118 -12.71 8.43 6.64
N GLU A 119 -13.60 7.93 7.50
CA GLU A 119 -14.46 6.78 7.20
C GLU A 119 -15.43 7.05 6.03
N MET A 120 -15.73 8.30 5.74
CA MET A 120 -16.57 8.71 4.60
C MET A 120 -15.98 8.26 3.26
N CYS A 121 -14.66 8.20 3.13
CA CYS A 121 -13.98 7.69 1.95
C CYS A 121 -14.44 6.26 1.59
N LYS A 122 -14.76 5.44 2.59
CA LYS A 122 -15.18 4.04 2.42
C LYS A 122 -16.68 3.86 2.22
N ILE A 123 -17.50 4.86 2.56
CA ILE A 123 -18.95 4.80 2.54
C ILE A 123 -19.51 5.33 1.21
N GLU A 124 -18.89 6.37 0.67
CA GLU A 124 -19.34 7.00 -0.57
C GLU A 124 -18.97 6.14 -1.78
N GLU A 125 -19.96 5.49 -2.37
CA GLU A 125 -19.78 4.67 -3.59
C GLU A 125 -19.19 5.52 -4.73
N ALA A 126 -19.53 6.81 -4.81
CA ALA A 126 -19.00 7.75 -5.79
C ALA A 126 -17.47 7.91 -5.71
N ASN A 127 -16.86 7.85 -4.53
CA ASN A 127 -15.39 7.87 -4.37
C ASN A 127 -14.75 6.64 -4.98
N PHE A 128 -15.33 5.49 -4.72
CA PHE A 128 -14.83 4.22 -5.25
C PHE A 128 -14.95 4.14 -6.78
N GLU A 129 -16.12 4.47 -7.32
CA GLU A 129 -16.35 4.50 -8.77
C GLU A 129 -15.42 5.52 -9.46
N ARG A 130 -15.19 6.69 -8.86
CA ARG A 130 -14.25 7.68 -9.39
C ARG A 130 -12.84 7.12 -9.52
N ILE A 131 -12.37 6.31 -8.54
CA ILE A 131 -11.05 5.69 -8.63
C ILE A 131 -10.99 4.72 -9.81
N LEU A 132 -12.01 3.87 -9.98
CA LEU A 132 -12.10 2.92 -11.09
C LEU A 132 -12.19 3.62 -12.45
N GLU A 133 -12.98 4.69 -12.55
CA GLU A 133 -13.07 5.51 -13.76
C GLU A 133 -11.72 6.12 -14.15
N ARG A 134 -10.95 6.61 -13.16
CA ARG A 134 -9.61 7.15 -13.40
C ARG A 134 -8.62 6.08 -13.86
N ILE A 135 -8.66 4.91 -13.23
CA ILE A 135 -7.85 3.75 -13.66
C ILE A 135 -8.15 3.41 -15.12
N ASN A 136 -9.43 3.35 -15.48
CA ASN A 136 -9.87 3.04 -16.85
C ASN A 136 -9.48 4.16 -17.84
N HIS A 137 -9.74 5.42 -17.50
CA HIS A 137 -9.46 6.57 -18.36
C HIS A 137 -7.98 6.68 -18.71
N ASP A 138 -7.09 6.48 -17.74
CA ASP A 138 -5.65 6.57 -17.93
C ASP A 138 -5.07 5.27 -18.52
N GLY A 139 -5.91 4.24 -18.65
CA GLY A 139 -5.52 2.94 -19.19
C GLY A 139 -4.41 2.29 -18.37
N LEU A 140 -4.54 2.33 -17.04
CA LEU A 140 -3.62 1.60 -16.16
C LEU A 140 -3.76 0.09 -16.41
N ASP A 141 -2.67 -0.63 -16.25
CA ASP A 141 -2.60 -2.07 -16.40
C ASP A 141 -1.90 -2.72 -15.17
N ARG A 142 -1.59 -4.02 -15.25
CA ARG A 142 -0.92 -4.76 -14.19
C ARG A 142 0.53 -4.31 -13.92
N ARG A 143 1.15 -3.61 -14.85
CA ARG A 143 2.51 -3.06 -14.72
C ARG A 143 2.50 -1.66 -14.11
N SER A 144 1.34 -1.00 -14.13
CA SER A 144 1.13 0.33 -13.61
C SER A 144 1.20 0.37 -12.09
N TYR A 145 1.38 1.57 -11.54
CA TYR A 145 1.41 1.82 -10.10
C TYR A 145 0.28 2.76 -9.68
N ILE A 146 -0.31 2.46 -8.56
CA ILE A 146 -1.15 3.40 -7.82
C ILE A 146 -0.42 3.74 -6.52
N VAL A 147 -0.10 5.01 -6.36
CA VAL A 147 0.47 5.56 -5.12
C VAL A 147 -0.67 6.14 -4.31
N VAL A 148 -0.77 5.77 -3.04
CA VAL A 148 -1.79 6.31 -2.14
C VAL A 148 -1.17 6.84 -0.86
N VAL A 149 -1.55 8.06 -0.50
CA VAL A 149 -1.08 8.76 0.70
C VAL A 149 -2.28 9.10 1.58
N GLY A 150 -2.32 8.59 2.81
CA GLY A 150 -3.46 8.85 3.68
C GLY A 150 -3.54 7.97 4.92
N GLY A 151 -4.59 8.16 5.69
CA GLY A 151 -4.96 7.27 6.79
C GLY A 151 -5.59 5.96 6.30
N GLY A 152 -5.81 5.02 7.23
CA GLY A 152 -6.27 3.67 6.92
C GLY A 152 -7.49 3.59 6.01
N ALA A 153 -8.47 4.49 6.15
CA ALA A 153 -9.67 4.47 5.32
C ALA A 153 -9.38 4.79 3.85
N VAL A 154 -8.49 5.75 3.59
CA VAL A 154 -8.06 6.12 2.23
C VAL A 154 -7.23 4.99 1.62
N LEU A 155 -6.29 4.43 2.41
CA LEU A 155 -5.46 3.30 1.98
C LEU A 155 -6.31 2.08 1.61
N ASP A 156 -7.36 1.80 2.39
CA ASP A 156 -8.29 0.69 2.15
C ASP A 156 -9.13 0.91 0.89
N ALA A 157 -9.72 2.10 0.71
CA ALA A 157 -10.60 2.38 -0.43
C ALA A 157 -9.83 2.35 -1.76
N VAL A 158 -8.69 3.06 -1.83
CA VAL A 158 -7.84 3.07 -3.02
C VAL A 158 -7.21 1.69 -3.25
N GLY A 159 -6.76 1.04 -2.17
CA GLY A 159 -6.20 -0.31 -2.23
C GLY A 159 -7.19 -1.35 -2.71
N PHE A 160 -8.47 -1.25 -2.34
CA PHE A 160 -9.51 -2.14 -2.83
C PHE A 160 -9.74 -1.94 -4.34
N ALA A 161 -9.83 -0.69 -4.81
CA ALA A 161 -9.95 -0.40 -6.24
C ALA A 161 -8.74 -0.94 -7.03
N ALA A 162 -7.51 -0.70 -6.54
CA ALA A 162 -6.30 -1.22 -7.15
C ALA A 162 -6.28 -2.76 -7.22
N ALA A 163 -6.77 -3.43 -6.16
CA ALA A 163 -6.76 -4.89 -6.07
C ALA A 163 -7.73 -5.58 -7.03
N ILE A 164 -8.89 -4.96 -7.32
CA ILE A 164 -9.89 -5.57 -8.21
C ILE A 164 -9.70 -5.19 -9.67
N ALA A 165 -9.15 -4.01 -9.96
CA ALA A 165 -8.85 -3.58 -11.32
C ALA A 165 -7.77 -4.50 -11.92
N HIS A 166 -8.01 -5.05 -13.10
CA HIS A 166 -7.09 -5.96 -13.81
C HIS A 166 -6.56 -7.16 -12.98
N ARG A 167 -7.25 -7.56 -11.89
CA ARG A 167 -6.83 -8.58 -10.91
C ARG A 167 -5.59 -8.17 -10.10
N GLY A 168 -5.38 -6.89 -9.94
CA GLY A 168 -4.32 -6.28 -9.15
C GLY A 168 -3.44 -5.34 -9.96
N ILE A 169 -3.41 -4.08 -9.52
CA ILE A 169 -2.45 -3.05 -9.93
C ILE A 169 -1.48 -2.87 -8.77
N ARG A 170 -0.21 -2.59 -9.05
CA ARG A 170 0.82 -2.41 -8.03
C ARG A 170 0.47 -1.22 -7.14
N LEU A 171 0.30 -1.46 -5.84
CA LEU A 171 -0.08 -0.46 -4.86
C LEU A 171 1.12 -0.05 -4.01
N VAL A 172 1.49 1.22 -4.05
CA VAL A 172 2.49 1.83 -3.16
C VAL A 172 1.75 2.69 -2.13
N ARG A 173 1.96 2.40 -0.86
CA ARG A 173 1.28 3.07 0.25
C ARG A 173 2.22 3.98 1.02
N PHE A 174 1.74 5.20 1.33
CA PHE A 174 2.33 6.12 2.29
C PHE A 174 1.33 6.36 3.43
N PRO A 175 1.37 5.56 4.49
CA PRO A 175 0.52 5.74 5.64
C PRO A 175 0.81 7.06 6.34
N SER A 176 -0.22 7.89 6.59
CA SER A 176 -0.06 9.23 7.16
C SER A 176 -0.61 9.39 8.58
N THR A 177 -1.04 8.31 9.22
CA THR A 177 -1.48 8.31 10.62
C THR A 177 -0.72 7.25 11.41
N THR A 178 -0.56 7.45 12.74
CA THR A 178 0.06 6.45 13.61
C THR A 178 -0.61 5.09 13.45
N LEU A 179 -1.95 5.04 13.52
CA LEU A 179 -2.71 3.80 13.35
C LEU A 179 -2.45 3.12 11.99
N SER A 180 -2.31 3.90 10.92
CA SER A 180 -2.03 3.30 9.60
C SER A 180 -0.59 2.85 9.44
N GLN A 181 0.37 3.50 10.10
CA GLN A 181 1.77 3.06 10.12
C GLN A 181 1.96 1.80 10.97
N ASP A 182 1.16 1.64 12.04
CA ASP A 182 1.27 0.50 12.96
C ASP A 182 0.53 -0.76 12.45
N ASP A 183 -0.61 -0.63 11.77
CA ASP A 183 -1.49 -1.76 11.40
C ASP A 183 -2.04 -1.63 9.99
N SER A 184 -3.03 -0.76 9.76
CA SER A 184 -3.88 -0.82 8.58
C SER A 184 -3.15 -0.52 7.27
N GLY A 185 -2.13 0.33 7.29
CA GLY A 185 -1.32 0.65 6.11
C GLY A 185 -0.31 -0.44 5.75
N VAL A 186 0.16 -1.20 6.75
CA VAL A 186 1.14 -2.28 6.56
C VAL A 186 0.47 -3.59 6.18
N GLY A 187 -0.77 -3.81 6.63
CA GLY A 187 -1.50 -5.04 6.39
C GLY A 187 -1.87 -5.30 4.92
N VAL A 188 -2.36 -6.51 4.67
CA VAL A 188 -2.74 -6.98 3.33
C VAL A 188 -4.24 -6.85 3.04
N LYS A 189 -5.00 -6.33 4.00
CA LYS A 189 -6.44 -6.14 3.88
C LYS A 189 -6.77 -4.83 3.19
N ASN A 190 -7.77 -4.86 2.31
CA ASN A 190 -8.34 -3.68 1.69
C ASN A 190 -9.85 -3.84 1.67
N ALA A 191 -10.61 -2.81 2.01
CA ALA A 191 -12.06 -2.92 2.05
C ALA A 191 -12.76 -1.57 1.93
N VAL A 192 -14.02 -1.64 1.47
CA VAL A 192 -14.98 -0.53 1.52
C VAL A 192 -16.25 -0.97 2.26
N ASN A 193 -16.99 0.00 2.76
CA ASN A 193 -18.24 -0.24 3.46
C ASN A 193 -19.38 -0.44 2.46
N SER A 194 -20.34 -1.26 2.81
CA SER A 194 -21.53 -1.47 1.99
C SER A 194 -22.69 -1.98 2.86
N PHE A 195 -23.92 -1.72 2.48
CA PHE A 195 -25.12 -2.15 3.20
C PHE A 195 -25.12 -1.76 4.69
N GLY A 196 -24.58 -0.60 5.04
CA GLY A 196 -24.44 -0.14 6.43
C GLY A 196 -23.46 -0.94 7.28
N LYS A 197 -22.64 -1.80 6.68
CA LYS A 197 -21.65 -2.62 7.37
C LYS A 197 -20.23 -2.18 7.00
N LYS A 198 -19.35 -2.11 8.01
CA LYS A 198 -17.94 -1.81 7.81
C LYS A 198 -17.22 -2.97 7.12
N ASN A 199 -16.32 -2.63 6.18
CA ASN A 199 -15.42 -3.56 5.50
C ASN A 199 -16.15 -4.74 4.82
N TRP A 200 -17.34 -4.50 4.28
CA TRP A 200 -18.18 -5.53 3.70
C TRP A 200 -17.64 -6.08 2.37
N LYS A 201 -17.22 -5.20 1.47
CA LYS A 201 -16.54 -5.57 0.24
C LYS A 201 -15.04 -5.47 0.49
N GLY A 202 -14.31 -6.54 0.36
CA GLY A 202 -12.87 -6.53 0.66
C GLY A 202 -12.08 -7.57 -0.09
N THR A 203 -10.76 -7.38 -0.09
CA THR A 203 -9.77 -8.28 -0.68
C THR A 203 -8.59 -8.48 0.26
N PHE A 204 -7.88 -9.58 0.06
CA PHE A 204 -6.51 -9.73 0.54
C PHE A 204 -5.57 -9.47 -0.63
N SER A 205 -4.85 -8.36 -0.58
CA SER A 205 -3.89 -7.98 -1.61
C SER A 205 -2.64 -7.39 -0.96
N VAL A 206 -1.50 -8.03 -1.19
CA VAL A 206 -0.23 -7.54 -0.66
C VAL A 206 0.14 -6.26 -1.40
N PRO A 207 0.38 -5.13 -0.71
CA PRO A 207 0.85 -3.93 -1.38
C PRO A 207 2.24 -4.19 -1.99
N TRP A 208 2.50 -3.56 -3.12
CA TRP A 208 3.81 -3.61 -3.78
C TRP A 208 4.90 -3.07 -2.86
N ALA A 209 4.60 -1.96 -2.18
CA ALA A 209 5.47 -1.30 -1.22
C ALA A 209 4.66 -0.53 -0.18
N VAL A 210 5.21 -0.41 1.03
CA VAL A 210 4.73 0.48 2.08
C VAL A 210 5.91 1.33 2.54
N VAL A 211 5.73 2.64 2.53
CA VAL A 211 6.74 3.61 3.01
C VAL A 211 6.16 4.36 4.19
N ASN A 212 6.59 4.00 5.38
CA ASN A 212 6.25 4.70 6.61
C ASN A 212 7.20 5.89 6.77
N ASP A 213 6.77 7.05 6.28
CA ASP A 213 7.49 8.31 6.44
C ASP A 213 7.00 9.03 7.68
N TYR A 214 7.88 9.21 8.66
CA TYR A 214 7.53 9.89 9.92
C TYR A 214 7.27 11.39 9.73
N ALA A 215 7.73 12.00 8.64
CA ALA A 215 7.42 13.38 8.31
C ALA A 215 5.91 13.61 8.15
N LEU A 216 5.19 12.63 7.62
CA LEU A 216 3.73 12.70 7.45
C LEU A 216 2.97 12.74 8.79
N LEU A 217 3.58 12.25 9.88
CA LEU A 217 2.97 12.30 11.21
C LEU A 217 3.10 13.68 11.87
N ARG A 218 3.97 14.56 11.35
CA ARG A 218 4.19 15.91 11.94
C ARG A 218 2.94 16.78 11.82
N SER A 219 2.17 16.60 10.77
CA SER A 219 0.92 17.35 10.50
C SER A 219 -0.34 16.68 11.04
N LEU A 220 -0.21 15.50 11.66
CA LEU A 220 -1.36 14.78 12.21
C LEU A 220 -1.89 15.47 13.46
N PRO A 221 -3.21 15.68 13.60
CA PRO A 221 -3.81 16.20 14.83
C PRO A 221 -3.42 15.36 16.06
N ASP A 222 -3.21 16.01 17.19
CA ASP A 222 -2.78 15.37 18.43
C ASP A 222 -3.67 14.19 18.87
N SER A 223 -4.98 14.32 18.70
CA SER A 223 -5.95 13.27 19.02
C SER A 223 -5.71 12.01 18.19
N ASP A 224 -5.47 12.19 16.89
CA ASP A 224 -5.26 11.10 15.96
C ASP A 224 -3.89 10.47 16.12
N PHE A 225 -2.87 11.31 16.41
CA PHE A 225 -1.53 10.83 16.73
C PHE A 225 -1.54 9.91 17.97
N ILE A 226 -2.22 10.32 19.06
CA ILE A 226 -2.30 9.52 20.28
C ILE A 226 -3.17 8.27 20.10
N SER A 227 -4.31 8.41 19.40
CA SER A 227 -5.25 7.30 19.26
C SER A 227 -4.64 6.10 18.52
N GLY A 228 -3.71 6.34 17.60
CA GLY A 228 -3.01 5.29 16.87
C GLY A 228 -2.21 4.35 17.78
N PHE A 229 -1.63 4.85 18.86
CA PHE A 229 -0.90 4.01 19.81
C PHE A 229 -1.77 2.96 20.52
N SER A 230 -3.09 3.09 20.46
CA SER A 230 -4.00 2.08 21.03
C SER A 230 -3.81 0.71 20.40
N GLU A 231 -3.50 0.65 19.11
CA GLU A 231 -3.23 -0.62 18.41
C GLU A 231 -1.87 -1.19 18.83
N ALA A 232 -0.83 -0.37 18.90
CA ALA A 232 0.49 -0.79 19.39
C ALA A 232 0.41 -1.35 20.82
N VAL A 233 -0.33 -0.68 21.71
CA VAL A 233 -0.61 -1.15 23.08
C VAL A 233 -1.35 -2.49 23.05
N LYS A 234 -2.40 -2.61 22.24
CA LYS A 234 -3.18 -3.85 22.12
C LYS A 234 -2.30 -5.02 21.66
N VAL A 235 -1.53 -4.81 20.59
CA VAL A 235 -0.69 -5.87 20.03
C VAL A 235 0.40 -6.30 21.01
N THR A 236 1.07 -5.36 21.65
CA THR A 236 2.15 -5.67 22.60
C THR A 236 1.63 -6.33 23.87
N LEU A 237 0.49 -5.91 24.41
CA LEU A 237 -0.16 -6.58 25.53
C LEU A 237 -0.46 -8.07 25.25
N LEU A 238 -0.79 -8.39 24.00
CA LEU A 238 -1.18 -9.76 23.61
C LEU A 238 0.02 -10.61 23.16
N LYS A 239 1.11 -9.99 22.70
CA LYS A 239 2.18 -10.69 21.96
C LYS A 239 3.56 -10.52 22.54
N SER A 240 3.87 -9.42 23.27
CA SER A 240 5.23 -9.10 23.70
C SER A 240 5.25 -8.24 24.97
N ALA A 241 5.55 -8.85 26.10
CA ALA A 241 5.74 -8.10 27.36
C ALA A 241 6.87 -7.07 27.26
N GLU A 242 7.95 -7.39 26.56
CA GLU A 242 9.07 -6.48 26.29
C GLU A 242 8.62 -5.26 25.48
N GLY A 243 7.88 -5.50 24.37
CA GLY A 243 7.31 -4.42 23.57
C GLY A 243 6.36 -3.52 24.35
N PHE A 244 5.53 -4.10 25.23
CA PHE A 244 4.65 -3.32 26.10
C PHE A 244 5.44 -2.46 27.08
N THR A 245 6.48 -3.00 27.70
CA THR A 245 7.37 -2.25 28.60
C THR A 245 8.01 -1.06 27.85
N SER A 246 8.53 -1.29 26.65
CA SER A 246 9.14 -0.26 25.81
C SER A 246 8.16 0.87 25.47
N ILE A 247 6.88 0.53 25.16
CA ILE A 247 5.84 1.55 24.93
C ILE A 247 5.58 2.37 26.21
N CYS A 248 5.50 1.72 27.38
CA CYS A 248 5.29 2.40 28.63
C CYS A 248 6.44 3.36 28.95
N GLU A 249 7.68 2.93 28.74
CA GLU A 249 8.89 3.75 28.97
C GLU A 249 8.98 4.94 28.03
N SER A 250 8.50 4.78 26.78
CA SER A 250 8.50 5.86 25.78
C SER A 250 7.28 6.78 25.84
N ALA A 251 6.28 6.47 26.66
CA ALA A 251 5.01 7.21 26.68
C ALA A 251 5.20 8.70 27.03
N ASP A 252 6.04 9.02 28.01
CA ASP A 252 6.33 10.42 28.40
C ASP A 252 7.13 11.15 27.34
N ALA A 253 8.10 10.48 26.69
CA ALA A 253 8.87 11.05 25.60
C ALA A 253 7.98 11.32 24.36
N SER A 254 7.10 10.41 24.03
CA SER A 254 6.12 10.58 22.96
C SER A 254 5.18 11.76 23.22
N ARG A 255 4.78 11.96 24.49
CA ARG A 255 3.98 13.10 24.93
C ARG A 255 4.75 14.41 24.87
N GLN A 256 6.04 14.41 25.20
CA GLN A 256 6.93 15.59 25.14
C GLN A 256 7.28 15.94 23.69
N ARG A 257 7.53 14.96 22.82
CA ARG A 257 7.77 15.17 21.38
C ARG A 257 6.58 15.89 20.73
N ARG A 258 5.37 15.56 21.13
CA ARG A 258 4.15 16.25 20.75
C ARG A 258 4.16 17.74 21.12
N ASN A 259 4.67 18.10 22.31
CA ASN A 259 4.72 19.49 22.76
C ASN A 259 5.79 20.32 22.06
N ASN A 260 6.75 19.66 21.39
CA ASN A 260 7.88 20.28 20.69
C ASN A 260 7.69 20.31 19.16
N LEU A 261 6.63 19.69 18.63
CA LEU A 261 6.29 19.84 17.22
C LEU A 261 5.77 21.26 16.98
N PRO A 262 6.24 21.98 15.94
CA PRO A 262 5.69 23.27 15.60
C PRO A 262 4.19 23.11 15.33
N ARG A 263 3.37 23.80 16.09
CA ARG A 263 1.93 23.89 15.81
C ARG A 263 1.82 24.74 14.58
N GLY A 264 1.37 24.14 13.48
CA GLY A 264 0.95 24.92 12.34
C GLY A 264 -0.19 25.83 12.76
N ASP A 265 0.02 27.14 12.66
CA ASP A 265 -0.99 28.17 12.84
C ASP A 265 -2.05 28.12 11.75
#